data_94b9f7aeb6534c4115cb87ebef51c9ce
#
_entry.id   94b9f7aeb6534c4115cb87ebef51c9ce
#
_cell.length_a   1.000
_cell.length_b   1.000
_cell.length_c   1.000
_cell.angle_alpha   90.00
_cell.angle_beta   90.00
_cell.angle_gamma   90.00
#
_symmetry.space_group_name_H-M   'P 1'
#
loop_
_entity.id
_entity.type
_entity.pdbx_description
1 polymer ?
#
loop_
_entity_poly.entity_id
_entity_poly.type
_entity_poly.pdbx_seq_one_letter_code
_entity_poly.pdbx_strand_id
1 'polypeptide(L)'
;MNNTAAIHRGIVQAIRWLAPAWCLLCRRQHNTACAICADCEAAFSRNRHACHRCDLPLETTHSSEVNRLAFAQLSAQTLCPTCIRHSPSVVSARAPYLMRTGIRDLIHLWKFQNRPQLSSLVADLLVNDLPQAAKDLGAPDSTASQRVLVPIPTQWRRQVSRGFDHTWLLAQAIRTRHAEPIVAQEPALPPAIT
;
A
#
# COMPACT_ATOMS: atom_id res chain seq x y z
N MET A 1 -7.88 -27.12 -23.56
CA MET A 1 -8.83 -26.29 -22.81
C MET A 1 -8.36 -24.82 -22.67
N ASN A 2 -7.73 -24.22 -23.71
CA ASN A 2 -7.09 -22.88 -23.59
C ASN A 2 -7.69 -21.79 -24.51
N ASN A 3 -8.82 -22.07 -25.20
CA ASN A 3 -9.32 -21.12 -26.20
C ASN A 3 -10.21 -20.00 -25.62
N THR A 4 -10.95 -20.28 -24.56
CA THR A 4 -11.82 -19.28 -23.88
C THR A 4 -11.03 -18.14 -23.23
N ALA A 5 -9.86 -18.41 -22.62
CA ALA A 5 -9.01 -17.39 -22.01
C ALA A 5 -8.33 -16.48 -23.06
N ALA A 6 -8.05 -16.98 -24.25
CA ALA A 6 -7.50 -16.20 -25.35
C ALA A 6 -8.55 -15.28 -25.97
N ILE A 7 -9.77 -15.79 -26.18
CA ILE A 7 -10.92 -15.01 -26.69
C ILE A 7 -11.30 -13.91 -25.71
N HIS A 8 -11.36 -14.21 -24.41
CA HIS A 8 -11.66 -13.23 -23.37
C HIS A 8 -10.60 -12.10 -23.33
N ARG A 9 -9.31 -12.43 -23.44
CA ARG A 9 -8.24 -11.42 -23.53
C ARG A 9 -8.37 -10.55 -24.79
N GLY A 10 -8.70 -11.14 -25.94
CA GLY A 10 -8.91 -10.40 -27.20
C GLY A 10 -10.07 -9.42 -27.11
N ILE A 11 -11.21 -9.85 -26.55
CA ILE A 11 -12.40 -9.00 -26.35
C ILE A 11 -12.11 -7.84 -25.39
N VAL A 12 -11.46 -8.12 -24.28
CA VAL A 12 -11.07 -7.08 -23.30
C VAL A 12 -10.11 -6.06 -23.94
N GLN A 13 -9.20 -6.52 -24.79
CA GLN A 13 -8.27 -5.65 -25.51
C GLN A 13 -8.97 -4.79 -26.58
N ALA A 14 -9.92 -5.35 -27.30
CA ALA A 14 -10.74 -4.62 -28.29
C ALA A 14 -11.64 -3.57 -27.62
N ILE A 15 -12.27 -3.91 -26.47
CA ILE A 15 -13.08 -2.97 -25.70
C ILE A 15 -12.22 -1.80 -25.20
N ARG A 16 -10.99 -2.03 -24.79
CA ARG A 16 -10.05 -0.98 -24.35
C ARG A 16 -9.66 -0.01 -25.46
N TRP A 17 -9.60 -0.49 -26.70
CA TRP A 17 -9.36 0.36 -27.88
C TRP A 17 -10.57 1.28 -28.16
N LEU A 18 -11.78 0.79 -27.91
CA LEU A 18 -13.03 1.53 -28.13
C LEU A 18 -13.38 2.46 -26.96
N ALA A 19 -12.93 2.14 -25.74
CA ALA A 19 -13.19 2.92 -24.54
C ALA A 19 -11.88 3.09 -23.71
N PRO A 20 -10.99 4.00 -24.11
CA PRO A 20 -9.76 4.25 -23.38
C PRO A 20 -10.07 4.76 -21.97
N ALA A 21 -9.32 4.25 -20.97
CA ALA A 21 -9.44 4.70 -19.60
C ALA A 21 -8.81 6.09 -19.40
N TRP A 22 -9.38 6.88 -18.53
CA TRP A 22 -8.81 8.17 -18.11
C TRP A 22 -8.09 8.01 -16.78
N CYS A 23 -6.87 8.47 -16.72
CA CYS A 23 -6.10 8.48 -15.48
C CYS A 23 -6.79 9.38 -14.44
N LEU A 24 -7.03 8.86 -13.25
CA LEU A 24 -7.68 9.62 -12.17
C LEU A 24 -6.82 10.78 -11.63
N LEU A 25 -5.49 10.73 -11.84
CA LEU A 25 -4.58 11.77 -11.36
C LEU A 25 -4.30 12.83 -12.44
N CYS A 26 -3.80 12.43 -13.60
CA CYS A 26 -3.42 13.40 -14.65
C CYS A 26 -4.49 13.64 -15.71
N ARG A 27 -5.60 12.88 -15.69
CA ARG A 27 -6.71 12.94 -16.65
C ARG A 27 -6.31 12.70 -18.11
N ARG A 28 -5.14 12.14 -18.38
CA ARG A 28 -4.76 11.69 -19.72
C ARG A 28 -5.36 10.30 -20.00
N GLN A 29 -5.68 10.06 -21.27
CA GLN A 29 -6.10 8.73 -21.73
C GLN A 29 -4.94 7.75 -21.65
N HIS A 30 -5.22 6.49 -21.30
CA HIS A 30 -4.26 5.41 -21.29
C HIS A 30 -4.95 4.06 -21.54
N ASN A 31 -4.17 3.06 -21.96
CA ASN A 31 -4.66 1.73 -22.31
C ASN A 31 -4.40 0.68 -21.22
N THR A 32 -4.03 1.09 -20.00
CA THR A 32 -3.83 0.15 -18.89
C THR A 32 -5.15 -0.18 -18.21
N ALA A 33 -5.23 -1.36 -17.58
CA ALA A 33 -6.41 -1.76 -16.80
C ALA A 33 -6.54 -1.03 -15.45
N CYS A 34 -5.53 -0.25 -15.09
CA CYS A 34 -5.45 0.45 -13.82
C CYS A 34 -6.23 1.77 -13.85
N ALA A 35 -6.64 2.25 -12.69
CA ALA A 35 -7.30 3.55 -12.56
C ALA A 35 -6.34 4.74 -12.74
N ILE A 36 -5.03 4.50 -12.78
CA ILE A 36 -3.97 5.47 -13.02
C ILE A 36 -3.04 4.99 -14.14
N CYS A 37 -2.43 5.92 -14.87
CA CYS A 37 -1.46 5.57 -15.92
C CYS A 37 -0.08 5.24 -15.32
N ALA A 38 0.74 4.53 -16.09
CA ALA A 38 2.09 4.11 -15.67
C ALA A 38 2.98 5.30 -15.30
N ASP A 39 2.88 6.43 -16.00
CA ASP A 39 3.66 7.64 -15.70
C ASP A 39 3.33 8.19 -14.31
N CYS A 40 2.03 8.23 -13.94
CA CYS A 40 1.61 8.69 -12.62
C CYS A 40 2.04 7.72 -11.51
N GLU A 41 2.01 6.41 -11.77
CA GLU A 41 2.49 5.40 -10.83
C GLU A 41 4.01 5.49 -10.64
N ALA A 42 4.76 5.64 -11.73
CA ALA A 42 6.22 5.79 -11.71
C ALA A 42 6.66 7.09 -10.98
N ALA A 43 5.82 8.13 -10.99
CA ALA A 43 6.08 9.38 -10.28
C ALA A 43 5.88 9.30 -8.76
N PHE A 44 5.36 8.18 -8.24
CA PHE A 44 5.17 8.02 -6.80
C PHE A 44 6.53 7.93 -6.08
N SER A 45 6.73 8.83 -5.13
CA SER A 45 7.97 8.87 -4.34
C SER A 45 8.01 7.68 -3.37
N ARG A 46 8.95 6.76 -3.58
CA ARG A 46 9.21 5.63 -2.69
C ARG A 46 9.94 6.08 -1.43
N ASN A 47 9.60 5.49 -0.28
CA ASN A 47 10.30 5.67 0.98
C ASN A 47 11.48 4.71 1.05
N ARG A 48 12.63 5.09 0.48
CA ARG A 48 13.81 4.23 0.35
C ARG A 48 14.78 4.32 1.52
N HIS A 49 14.79 5.47 2.19
CA HIS A 49 15.67 5.76 3.33
C HIS A 49 14.80 6.00 4.55
N ALA A 50 14.57 4.97 5.32
CA ALA A 50 13.64 4.99 6.42
C ALA A 50 14.19 4.27 7.65
N CYS A 51 13.63 4.59 8.81
CA CYS A 51 13.91 3.88 10.04
C CYS A 51 13.49 2.41 9.92
N HIS A 52 14.40 1.49 10.20
CA HIS A 52 14.14 0.05 10.09
C HIS A 52 12.95 -0.43 10.95
N ARG A 53 12.63 0.26 12.04
CA ARG A 53 11.54 -0.13 12.94
C ARG A 53 10.21 0.54 12.63
N CYS A 54 10.17 1.86 12.47
CA CYS A 54 8.89 2.59 12.31
C CYS A 54 8.67 3.18 10.91
N ASP A 55 9.62 2.95 9.98
CA ASP A 55 9.60 3.42 8.59
C ASP A 55 9.49 4.95 8.43
N LEU A 56 9.79 5.71 9.51
CA LEU A 56 9.89 7.16 9.41
C LEU A 56 10.96 7.52 8.39
N PRO A 57 10.69 8.38 7.39
CA PRO A 57 11.70 8.83 6.45
C PRO A 57 12.86 9.48 7.20
N LEU A 58 14.07 9.03 6.92
CA LEU A 58 15.29 9.62 7.43
C LEU A 58 15.75 10.65 6.41
N GLU A 59 15.65 11.93 6.78
CA GLU A 59 16.18 13.00 5.93
C GLU A 59 17.69 12.86 5.86
N THR A 60 18.21 12.60 4.66
CA THR A 60 19.62 12.86 4.37
C THR A 60 19.76 14.38 4.37
N THR A 61 20.12 14.95 5.51
CA THR A 61 20.57 16.35 5.56
C THR A 61 21.59 16.55 4.44
N HIS A 62 21.38 17.61 3.67
CA HIS A 62 22.22 18.01 2.53
C HIS A 62 23.69 18.20 2.97
N SER A 63 24.42 17.14 3.10
CA SER A 63 25.84 17.16 3.38
C SER A 63 26.53 16.17 2.46
N SER A 64 27.27 16.76 1.51
CA SER A 64 28.35 16.23 0.70
C SER A 64 28.26 14.75 0.25
N GLU A 65 28.67 14.48 -0.99
CA GLU A 65 28.74 13.15 -1.61
C GLU A 65 29.44 12.08 -0.75
N VAL A 66 30.35 12.49 0.11
CA VAL A 66 31.04 11.62 1.08
C VAL A 66 30.06 10.93 2.05
N ASN A 67 29.00 11.61 2.47
CA ASN A 67 27.97 11.01 3.34
C ASN A 67 27.03 10.08 2.60
N ARG A 68 26.83 10.25 1.29
CA ARG A 68 25.99 9.33 0.49
C ARG A 68 26.59 7.93 0.39
N LEU A 69 27.91 7.83 0.25
CA LEU A 69 28.60 6.54 0.18
C LEU A 69 28.66 5.87 1.58
N ALA A 70 28.86 6.65 2.64
CA ALA A 70 28.81 6.12 4.00
C ALA A 70 27.39 5.66 4.39
N PHE A 71 26.33 6.35 3.95
CA PHE A 71 24.94 5.94 4.18
C PHE A 71 24.56 4.71 3.35
N ALA A 72 25.11 4.52 2.16
CA ALA A 72 24.88 3.32 1.35
C ALA A 72 25.49 2.06 1.99
N GLN A 73 26.54 2.24 2.82
CA GLN A 73 27.18 1.14 3.57
C GLN A 73 26.63 0.96 4.98
N LEU A 74 25.92 1.96 5.56
CA LEU A 74 25.17 1.83 6.80
C LEU A 74 23.83 1.10 6.52
N SER A 75 24.01 -0.15 6.12
CA SER A 75 23.01 -1.14 5.84
C SER A 75 21.92 -1.28 6.90
N ALA A 76 20.72 -1.56 6.46
CA ALA A 76 19.67 -2.43 7.03
C ALA A 76 19.19 -2.21 8.48
N GLN A 77 19.82 -1.38 9.32
CA GLN A 77 19.44 -1.23 10.74
C GLN A 77 19.45 0.21 11.26
N THR A 78 19.38 1.21 10.38
CA THR A 78 19.35 2.61 10.85
C THR A 78 18.03 2.90 11.55
N LEU A 79 18.11 3.29 12.84
CA LEU A 79 16.95 3.67 13.63
C LEU A 79 16.85 5.20 13.73
N CYS A 80 15.60 5.71 13.74
CA CYS A 80 15.38 7.12 14.01
C CYS A 80 15.62 7.46 15.50
N PRO A 81 15.89 8.72 15.87
CA PRO A 81 16.14 9.12 17.26
C PRO A 81 15.03 8.72 18.22
N THR A 82 13.79 8.70 17.77
CA THR A 82 12.64 8.27 18.59
C THR A 82 12.69 6.78 18.91
N CYS A 83 12.98 5.94 17.92
CA CYS A 83 13.09 4.48 18.14
C CYS A 83 14.33 4.08 18.94
N ILE A 84 15.37 4.90 18.94
CA ILE A 84 16.55 4.69 19.80
C ILE A 84 16.18 4.97 21.26
N ARG A 85 15.47 6.06 21.52
CA ARG A 85 15.11 6.47 22.89
C ARG A 85 13.94 5.69 23.47
N HIS A 86 12.93 5.44 22.65
CA HIS A 86 11.69 4.77 23.04
C HIS A 86 11.39 3.67 22.05
N SER A 87 11.69 2.44 22.44
CA SER A 87 11.39 1.29 21.61
C SER A 87 9.86 1.10 21.51
N PRO A 88 9.24 1.27 20.32
CA PRO A 88 7.80 1.02 20.18
C PRO A 88 7.51 -0.48 20.34
N SER A 89 6.29 -0.81 20.76
CA SER A 89 5.82 -2.20 20.89
C SER A 89 5.71 -2.92 19.53
N VAL A 90 5.74 -2.16 18.45
CA VAL A 90 5.68 -2.70 17.08
C VAL A 90 7.06 -3.23 16.70
N VAL A 91 7.12 -4.47 16.23
CA VAL A 91 8.37 -5.12 15.78
C VAL A 91 8.92 -4.42 14.53
N SER A 92 8.06 -4.17 13.55
CA SER A 92 8.38 -3.46 12.32
C SER A 92 7.14 -2.77 11.75
N ALA A 93 7.33 -1.64 11.09
CA ALA A 93 6.31 -0.95 10.30
C ALA A 93 6.79 -0.79 8.86
N ARG A 94 5.85 -0.68 7.91
CA ARG A 94 6.16 -0.40 6.50
C ARG A 94 5.25 0.69 5.96
N ALA A 95 5.86 1.74 5.44
CA ALA A 95 5.23 2.86 4.74
C ALA A 95 5.96 3.08 3.41
N PRO A 96 5.69 2.28 2.37
CA PRO A 96 6.52 2.19 1.16
C PRO A 96 6.52 3.46 0.32
N TYR A 97 5.60 4.38 0.57
CA TYR A 97 5.47 5.63 -0.17
C TYR A 97 5.51 6.85 0.73
N LEU A 98 6.18 7.90 0.26
CA LEU A 98 6.15 9.21 0.89
C LEU A 98 4.83 9.92 0.55
N MET A 99 4.22 10.57 1.54
CA MET A 99 2.97 11.34 1.37
C MET A 99 3.23 12.65 0.62
N ARG A 100 3.68 12.54 -0.63
CA ARG A 100 3.92 13.65 -1.55
C ARG A 100 2.85 13.69 -2.64
N THR A 101 2.95 14.66 -3.56
CA THR A 101 2.09 14.78 -4.75
C THR A 101 1.93 13.42 -5.45
N GLY A 102 0.77 13.12 -5.96
CA GLY A 102 0.41 11.83 -6.54
C GLY A 102 -0.14 10.84 -5.51
N ILE A 103 0.68 10.34 -4.59
CA ILE A 103 0.18 9.47 -3.51
C ILE A 103 -0.81 10.21 -2.61
N ARG A 104 -0.50 11.44 -2.23
CA ARG A 104 -1.42 12.27 -1.44
C ARG A 104 -2.74 12.47 -2.15
N ASP A 105 -2.70 12.73 -3.46
CA ASP A 105 -3.89 12.98 -4.26
C ASP A 105 -4.72 11.68 -4.43
N LEU A 106 -4.07 10.54 -4.66
CA LEU A 106 -4.71 9.22 -4.68
C LEU A 106 -5.42 8.90 -3.35
N ILE A 107 -4.72 9.07 -2.23
CA ILE A 107 -5.30 8.84 -0.91
C ILE A 107 -6.45 9.81 -0.61
N HIS A 108 -6.35 11.05 -1.07
CA HIS A 108 -7.42 12.03 -0.94
C HIS A 108 -8.66 11.62 -1.74
N LEU A 109 -8.50 11.24 -3.01
CA LEU A 109 -9.58 10.71 -3.84
C LEU A 109 -10.26 9.52 -3.16
N TRP A 110 -9.47 8.56 -2.67
CA TRP A 110 -9.97 7.37 -2.02
C TRP A 110 -10.75 7.67 -0.75
N LYS A 111 -10.17 8.47 0.16
CA LYS A 111 -10.72 8.69 1.50
C LYS A 111 -11.83 9.75 1.56
N PHE A 112 -11.83 10.73 0.65
CA PHE A 112 -12.69 11.92 0.78
C PHE A 112 -13.60 12.18 -0.42
N GLN A 113 -13.45 11.46 -1.52
CA GLN A 113 -14.31 11.60 -2.70
C GLN A 113 -15.17 10.35 -2.98
N ASN A 114 -15.47 9.58 -1.93
CA ASN A 114 -16.33 8.39 -1.98
C ASN A 114 -15.96 7.44 -3.13
N ARG A 115 -14.67 7.03 -3.19
CA ARG A 115 -14.16 6.12 -4.22
C ARG A 115 -13.66 4.80 -3.62
N PRO A 116 -14.55 3.94 -3.08
CA PRO A 116 -14.18 2.67 -2.44
C PRO A 116 -13.44 1.72 -3.39
N GLN A 117 -13.71 1.79 -4.69
CA GLN A 117 -13.05 0.98 -5.73
C GLN A 117 -11.54 1.20 -5.79
N LEU A 118 -11.02 2.34 -5.30
CA LEU A 118 -9.58 2.60 -5.23
C LEU A 118 -8.87 1.73 -4.17
N SER A 119 -9.61 1.08 -3.28
CA SER A 119 -9.04 0.12 -2.31
C SER A 119 -8.27 -0.99 -3.03
N SER A 120 -8.74 -1.42 -4.20
CA SER A 120 -8.06 -2.39 -5.07
C SER A 120 -6.71 -1.87 -5.55
N LEU A 121 -6.66 -0.65 -6.07
CA LEU A 121 -5.42 -0.03 -6.54
C LEU A 121 -4.42 0.17 -5.38
N VAL A 122 -4.90 0.66 -4.24
CA VAL A 122 -4.04 0.84 -3.06
C VAL A 122 -3.50 -0.50 -2.56
N ALA A 123 -4.30 -1.57 -2.63
CA ALA A 123 -3.83 -2.91 -2.31
C ALA A 123 -2.73 -3.38 -3.27
N ASP A 124 -2.88 -3.16 -4.58
CA ASP A 124 -1.86 -3.53 -5.59
C ASP A 124 -0.52 -2.82 -5.32
N LEU A 125 -0.57 -1.54 -4.92
CA LEU A 125 0.62 -0.78 -4.57
C LEU A 125 1.32 -1.31 -3.31
N LEU A 126 0.58 -1.87 -2.35
CA LEU A 126 1.12 -2.36 -1.08
C LEU A 126 1.57 -3.82 -1.13
N VAL A 127 0.87 -4.68 -1.86
CA VAL A 127 1.12 -6.14 -1.88
C VAL A 127 2.55 -6.46 -2.31
N ASN A 128 3.14 -5.68 -3.20
CA ASN A 128 4.52 -5.87 -3.66
C ASN A 128 5.56 -5.68 -2.54
N ASP A 129 5.24 -4.93 -1.51
CA ASP A 129 6.14 -4.66 -0.37
C ASP A 129 5.88 -5.59 0.83
N LEU A 130 4.75 -6.30 0.87
CA LEU A 130 4.38 -7.21 1.96
C LEU A 130 5.33 -8.41 2.13
N PRO A 131 5.82 -9.09 1.06
CA PRO A 131 6.75 -10.20 1.20
C PRO A 131 8.06 -9.78 1.87
N GLN A 132 8.55 -8.58 1.57
CA GLN A 132 9.76 -8.06 2.20
C GLN A 132 9.55 -7.77 3.68
N ALA A 133 8.42 -7.15 4.04
CA ALA A 133 8.06 -6.93 5.44
C ALA A 133 8.00 -8.23 6.25
N ALA A 134 7.50 -9.32 5.66
CA ALA A 134 7.45 -10.62 6.30
C ALA A 134 8.85 -11.22 6.52
N LYS A 135 9.77 -11.08 5.57
CA LYS A 135 11.16 -11.53 5.71
C LYS A 135 11.91 -10.76 6.79
N ASP A 136 11.69 -9.45 6.87
CA ASP A 136 12.32 -8.58 7.87
C ASP A 136 11.89 -8.91 9.30
N LEU A 137 10.73 -9.56 9.47
CA LEU A 137 10.24 -10.02 10.78
C LEU A 137 10.94 -11.31 11.27
N GLY A 138 11.87 -11.87 10.49
CA GLY A 138 12.58 -13.09 10.88
C GLY A 138 11.64 -14.29 11.05
N ALA A 139 10.47 -14.27 10.40
CA ALA A 139 9.57 -15.41 10.43
C ALA A 139 10.29 -16.60 9.78
N PRO A 140 10.51 -17.71 10.51
CA PRO A 140 11.14 -18.88 9.92
C PRO A 140 10.28 -19.38 8.76
N ASP A 141 10.92 -19.65 7.63
CA ASP A 141 10.32 -20.14 6.37
C ASP A 141 9.53 -21.46 6.52
N SER A 142 9.53 -22.07 7.70
CA SER A 142 9.16 -23.49 7.88
C SER A 142 7.97 -23.77 8.78
N THR A 143 7.32 -22.78 9.37
CA THR A 143 6.07 -23.04 10.10
C THR A 143 4.95 -22.26 9.45
N ALA A 144 3.90 -22.97 9.02
CA ALA A 144 2.64 -22.44 8.52
C ALA A 144 1.90 -21.64 9.62
N SER A 145 2.57 -20.62 10.16
CA SER A 145 1.98 -19.67 11.09
C SER A 145 0.95 -18.88 10.31
N GLN A 146 -0.31 -19.12 10.63
CA GLN A 146 -1.43 -18.40 10.03
C GLN A 146 -1.23 -16.90 10.23
N ARG A 147 -1.04 -16.16 9.14
CA ARG A 147 -0.92 -14.71 9.17
C ARG A 147 -2.31 -14.10 9.30
N VAL A 148 -2.47 -13.23 10.26
CA VAL A 148 -3.74 -12.53 10.50
C VAL A 148 -3.55 -11.06 10.14
N LEU A 149 -4.38 -10.56 9.23
CA LEU A 149 -4.45 -9.14 8.87
C LEU A 149 -5.57 -8.48 9.68
N VAL A 150 -5.18 -7.59 10.58
CA VAL A 150 -6.12 -6.87 11.44
C VAL A 150 -6.18 -5.40 10.99
N PRO A 151 -7.24 -4.97 10.30
CA PRO A 151 -7.41 -3.58 9.94
C PRO A 151 -7.72 -2.75 11.20
N ILE A 152 -7.08 -1.58 11.31
CA ILE A 152 -7.41 -0.63 12.39
C ILE A 152 -8.76 0.01 12.06
N PRO A 153 -9.79 -0.10 12.93
CA PRO A 153 -11.13 0.38 12.63
C PRO A 153 -11.14 1.90 12.44
N THR A 154 -11.89 2.33 11.45
CA THR A 154 -12.14 3.76 11.25
C THR A 154 -13.15 4.26 12.28
N GLN A 155 -12.92 5.44 12.87
CA GLN A 155 -13.86 6.08 13.75
C GLN A 155 -15.26 6.16 13.09
N TRP A 156 -16.32 5.76 13.78
CA TRP A 156 -17.67 5.62 13.22
C TRP A 156 -18.19 6.87 12.49
N ARG A 157 -17.92 8.09 13.04
CA ARG A 157 -18.31 9.36 12.40
C ARG A 157 -17.66 9.53 11.01
N ARG A 158 -16.40 9.13 10.88
CA ARG A 158 -15.69 9.16 9.59
C ARG A 158 -16.19 8.09 8.64
N GLN A 159 -16.58 6.94 9.16
CA GLN A 159 -17.16 5.86 8.36
C GLN A 159 -18.52 6.29 7.79
N VAL A 160 -19.39 6.88 8.61
CA VAL A 160 -20.70 7.43 8.17
C VAL A 160 -20.48 8.54 7.14
N SER A 161 -19.58 9.50 7.39
CA SER A 161 -19.29 10.59 6.44
C SER A 161 -18.72 10.12 5.11
N ARG A 162 -17.97 9.00 5.08
CA ARG A 162 -17.36 8.44 3.88
C ARG A 162 -18.25 7.43 3.16
N GLY A 163 -19.23 6.85 3.86
CA GLY A 163 -20.08 5.78 3.36
C GLY A 163 -19.41 4.39 3.35
N PHE A 164 -18.14 4.25 3.77
CA PHE A 164 -17.43 2.97 3.81
C PHE A 164 -16.25 2.97 4.79
N ASP A 165 -15.87 1.78 5.26
CA ASP A 165 -14.61 1.58 5.99
C ASP A 165 -13.47 1.27 5.01
N HIS A 166 -12.58 2.25 4.84
CA HIS A 166 -11.47 2.14 3.90
C HIS A 166 -10.43 1.12 4.34
N THR A 167 -10.22 0.92 5.65
CA THR A 167 -9.24 -0.04 6.17
C THR A 167 -9.71 -1.47 5.99
N TRP A 168 -11.01 -1.71 6.20
CA TRP A 168 -11.64 -3.00 5.97
C TRP A 168 -11.62 -3.39 4.48
N LEU A 169 -12.04 -2.48 3.60
CA LEU A 169 -11.99 -2.72 2.15
C LEU A 169 -10.56 -2.97 1.65
N LEU A 170 -9.58 -2.26 2.21
CA LEU A 170 -8.17 -2.49 1.90
C LEU A 170 -7.71 -3.88 2.35
N ALA A 171 -8.05 -4.28 3.58
CA ALA A 171 -7.71 -5.60 4.10
C ALA A 171 -8.32 -6.73 3.25
N GLN A 172 -9.57 -6.60 2.83
CA GLN A 172 -10.21 -7.55 1.91
C GLN A 172 -9.49 -7.60 0.57
N ALA A 173 -9.15 -6.43 0.00
CA ALA A 173 -8.45 -6.36 -1.26
C ALA A 173 -7.04 -6.96 -1.21
N ILE A 174 -6.30 -6.76 -0.11
CA ILE A 174 -4.98 -7.39 0.12
C ILE A 174 -5.14 -8.91 0.22
N ARG A 175 -6.11 -9.40 1.01
CA ARG A 175 -6.37 -10.83 1.17
C ARG A 175 -6.59 -11.56 -0.15
N THR A 176 -7.32 -10.95 -1.08
CA THR A 176 -7.61 -11.56 -2.38
C THR A 176 -6.41 -11.58 -3.34
N ARG A 177 -5.37 -10.79 -3.07
CA ARG A 177 -4.17 -10.65 -3.91
C ARG A 177 -2.96 -11.41 -3.38
N HIS A 178 -2.96 -11.67 -2.09
CA HIS A 178 -1.84 -12.39 -1.47
C HIS A 178 -1.92 -13.88 -1.80
N ALA A 179 -0.80 -14.46 -2.24
CA ALA A 179 -0.74 -15.87 -2.65
C ALA A 179 -0.93 -16.86 -1.47
N GLU A 180 -0.58 -16.43 -0.25
CA GLU A 180 -0.78 -17.23 0.96
C GLU A 180 -2.11 -16.88 1.64
N PRO A 181 -2.77 -17.84 2.32
CA PRO A 181 -4.01 -17.57 3.02
C PRO A 181 -3.79 -16.60 4.19
N ILE A 182 -4.30 -15.38 4.02
CA ILE A 182 -4.36 -14.38 5.08
C ILE A 182 -5.81 -14.33 5.58
N VAL A 183 -6.00 -14.47 6.88
CA VAL A 183 -7.31 -14.25 7.50
C VAL A 183 -7.45 -12.76 7.81
N ALA A 184 -8.43 -12.10 7.19
CA ALA A 184 -8.82 -10.76 7.57
C ALA A 184 -9.84 -10.85 8.70
N GLN A 185 -9.50 -10.35 9.87
CA GLN A 185 -10.39 -10.30 11.01
C GLN A 185 -11.13 -8.97 11.03
N GLU A 186 -12.45 -9.04 11.01
CA GLU A 186 -13.28 -7.84 11.15
C GLU A 186 -13.07 -7.24 12.54
N PRO A 187 -12.76 -5.93 12.64
CA PRO A 187 -12.65 -5.30 13.95
C PRO A 187 -14.01 -5.34 14.63
N ALA A 188 -14.05 -5.77 15.89
CA ALA A 188 -15.25 -5.74 16.70
C ALA A 188 -15.80 -4.30 16.72
N LEU A 189 -17.03 -4.12 16.29
CA LEU A 189 -17.72 -2.85 16.42
C LEU A 189 -17.80 -2.50 17.91
N PRO A 190 -17.44 -1.28 18.33
CA PRO A 190 -17.68 -0.87 19.70
C PRO A 190 -19.18 -1.02 19.99
N PRO A 191 -19.56 -1.41 21.22
CA PRO A 191 -20.96 -1.52 21.59
C PRO A 191 -21.66 -0.20 21.28
N ALA A 192 -22.84 -0.30 20.69
CA ALA A 192 -23.66 0.87 20.36
C ALA A 192 -23.81 1.71 21.63
N ILE A 193 -23.35 2.95 21.59
CA ILE A 193 -23.57 3.91 22.66
C ILE A 193 -25.06 4.24 22.59
N THR A 194 -25.83 3.61 23.50
CA THR A 194 -27.22 3.96 23.79
C THR A 194 -27.29 5.34 24.43
#